data_bcfa568063c5d6b8d610f01d7b5826e4
#
_entry.id   bcfa568063c5d6b8d610f01d7b5826e4
#
_cell.length_a   1.000
_cell.length_b   1.000
_cell.length_c   1.000
_cell.angle_alpha   90.00
_cell.angle_beta   90.00
_cell.angle_gamma   90.00
#
_symmetry.space_group_name_H-M   'P 1'
#
loop_
_entity.id
_entity.type
_entity.pdbx_description
1 polymer ?
#
loop_
_entity_poly.entity_id
_entity_poly.type
_entity_poly.pdbx_seq_one_letter_code
_entity_poly.pdbx_strand_id
1 'polypeptide(L)'
;MTHIDLLPQDDSTNGWNNMLPPRSPNPPLTDTVSPDWVVVGAGFAGLAAARRLAENRPQDQIILLEAQNLAGAASGRNAGFAIDLPHGQQLQDELSVMPRHIRLARSAIDYLQQQIDTHGIECQWSPRGQYHGAVSAHTFRTEIEPFARVLGQLGEPYRLLD
;
A
#
# COMPACT_ATOMS: atom_id res chain seq x y z
N MET A 1 6.65 17.59 29.02
CA MET A 1 6.83 17.01 27.67
C MET A 1 7.64 15.74 27.80
N THR A 2 7.14 14.62 27.34
CA THR A 2 7.91 13.36 27.30
C THR A 2 8.93 13.50 26.17
N HIS A 3 10.21 13.42 26.50
CA HIS A 3 11.28 13.41 25.50
C HIS A 3 11.33 12.00 24.85
N ILE A 4 11.39 11.93 23.54
CA ILE A 4 11.55 10.67 22.81
C ILE A 4 13.01 10.59 22.39
N ASP A 5 13.74 9.68 23.02
CA ASP A 5 15.18 9.51 22.78
C ASP A 5 15.51 8.52 21.66
N LEU A 6 14.55 7.64 21.32
CA LEU A 6 14.72 6.62 20.28
C LEU A 6 14.06 7.11 18.98
N LEU A 7 14.89 7.54 18.05
CA LEU A 7 14.47 7.85 16.70
C LEU A 7 14.56 6.60 15.81
N PRO A 8 13.69 6.46 14.79
CA PRO A 8 13.82 5.41 13.80
C PRO A 8 15.19 5.50 13.12
N GLN A 9 15.84 4.35 12.94
CA GLN A 9 17.11 4.28 12.23
C GLN A 9 16.92 3.54 10.91
N ASP A 10 17.49 4.09 9.84
CA ASP A 10 17.59 3.39 8.57
C ASP A 10 18.75 2.38 8.65
N ASP A 11 18.45 1.12 8.48
CA ASP A 11 19.41 0.02 8.49
C ASP A 11 19.96 -0.32 7.08
N SER A 12 19.59 0.48 6.08
CA SER A 12 19.99 0.29 4.66
C SER A 12 19.60 -1.07 4.08
N THR A 13 18.64 -1.78 4.68
CA THR A 13 18.18 -3.10 4.20
C THR A 13 16.96 -3.04 3.29
N ASN A 14 16.49 -1.84 2.92
CA ASN A 14 15.36 -1.66 2.01
C ASN A 14 15.73 -2.07 0.59
N GLY A 15 15.27 -3.26 0.17
CA GLY A 15 15.56 -3.83 -1.14
C GLY A 15 15.15 -2.94 -2.31
N TRP A 16 13.98 -2.31 -2.23
CA TRP A 16 13.50 -1.42 -3.29
C TRP A 16 14.36 -0.17 -3.43
N ASN A 17 14.71 0.47 -2.32
CA ASN A 17 15.60 1.63 -2.34
C ASN A 17 16.98 1.28 -2.86
N ASN A 18 17.50 0.09 -2.53
CA ASN A 18 18.81 -0.36 -2.97
C ASN A 18 18.88 -0.68 -4.48
N MET A 19 17.74 -0.87 -5.13
CA MET A 19 17.63 -1.06 -6.59
C MET A 19 17.55 0.25 -7.36
N LEU A 20 17.30 1.36 -6.69
CA LEU A 20 17.13 2.67 -7.30
C LEU A 20 18.45 3.47 -7.26
N PRO A 21 18.63 4.43 -8.17
CA PRO A 21 19.72 5.39 -8.06
C PRO A 21 19.67 6.14 -6.71
N PRO A 22 20.81 6.50 -6.14
CA PRO A 22 20.86 7.29 -4.92
C PRO A 22 20.05 8.59 -5.08
N ARG A 23 19.19 8.86 -4.11
CA ARG A 23 18.37 10.08 -4.07
C ARG A 23 18.93 11.03 -3.03
N SER A 24 19.13 12.29 -3.42
CA SER A 24 19.44 13.33 -2.46
C SER A 24 18.21 13.59 -1.57
N PRO A 25 18.36 13.55 -0.24
CA PRO A 25 17.27 13.91 0.66
C PRO A 25 16.92 15.39 0.51
N ASN A 26 15.67 15.72 0.78
CA ASN A 26 15.31 17.13 0.95
C ASN A 26 16.02 17.70 2.18
N PRO A 27 16.33 19.01 2.21
CA PRO A 27 16.94 19.62 3.38
C PRO A 27 16.01 19.48 4.60
N PRO A 28 16.58 19.30 5.80
CA PRO A 28 15.79 19.27 7.02
C PRO A 28 15.13 20.62 7.28
N LEU A 29 13.93 20.58 7.86
CA LEU A 29 13.25 21.77 8.32
C LEU A 29 13.94 22.25 9.61
N THR A 30 14.62 23.39 9.55
CA THR A 30 15.36 24.00 10.67
C THR A 30 14.64 25.17 11.30
N ASP A 31 13.71 25.77 10.57
CA ASP A 31 13.01 26.97 11.00
C ASP A 31 11.59 26.67 11.50
N THR A 32 11.07 27.60 12.31
CA THR A 32 9.65 27.59 12.66
C THR A 32 8.84 28.09 11.49
N VAL A 33 7.91 27.27 11.01
CA VAL A 33 6.99 27.61 9.92
C VAL A 33 5.55 27.44 10.39
N SER A 34 4.62 28.15 9.76
CA SER A 34 3.19 28.10 10.09
C SER A 34 2.38 27.83 8.83
N PRO A 35 2.41 26.60 8.32
CA PRO A 35 1.62 26.21 7.15
C PRO A 35 0.14 26.07 7.52
N ASP A 36 -0.74 26.02 6.51
CA ASP A 36 -2.15 25.70 6.69
C ASP A 36 -2.36 24.23 7.09
N TRP A 37 -1.49 23.34 6.56
CA TRP A 37 -1.56 21.89 6.82
C TRP A 37 -0.18 21.29 7.04
N VAL A 38 -0.10 20.40 8.03
CA VAL A 38 1.08 19.57 8.27
C VAL A 38 0.69 18.10 8.18
N VAL A 39 1.36 17.36 7.29
CA VAL A 39 1.26 15.91 7.19
C VAL A 39 2.55 15.30 7.73
N VAL A 40 2.43 14.39 8.69
CA VAL A 40 3.60 13.74 9.32
C VAL A 40 3.70 12.29 8.83
N GLY A 41 4.86 12.00 8.24
CA GLY A 41 5.18 10.70 7.65
C GLY A 41 4.92 10.63 6.14
N ALA A 42 5.96 10.32 5.36
CA ALA A 42 5.90 10.20 3.90
C ALA A 42 5.76 8.74 3.43
N GLY A 43 4.96 7.94 4.13
CA GLY A 43 4.48 6.65 3.67
C GLY A 43 3.28 6.80 2.72
N PHE A 44 2.67 5.70 2.27
CA PHE A 44 1.52 5.73 1.35
C PHE A 44 0.39 6.65 1.83
N ALA A 45 0.02 6.55 3.10
CA ALA A 45 -1.08 7.35 3.66
C ALA A 45 -0.76 8.85 3.66
N GLY A 46 0.45 9.23 4.11
CA GLY A 46 0.85 10.63 4.16
C GLY A 46 1.00 11.25 2.78
N LEU A 47 1.61 10.53 1.84
CA LEU A 47 1.72 10.98 0.45
C LEU A 47 0.34 11.14 -0.21
N ALA A 48 -0.57 10.20 0.00
CA ALA A 48 -1.93 10.29 -0.52
C ALA A 48 -2.70 11.47 0.10
N ALA A 49 -2.56 11.69 1.42
CA ALA A 49 -3.20 12.79 2.12
C ALA A 49 -2.67 14.15 1.65
N ALA A 50 -1.33 14.31 1.62
CA ALA A 50 -0.70 15.55 1.18
C ALA A 50 -1.07 15.91 -0.26
N ARG A 51 -1.06 14.93 -1.14
CA ARG A 51 -1.47 15.10 -2.51
C ARG A 51 -2.94 15.50 -2.62
N ARG A 52 -3.85 14.81 -1.95
CA ARG A 52 -5.29 15.13 -2.00
C ARG A 52 -5.58 16.50 -1.38
N LEU A 53 -4.85 16.90 -0.36
CA LEU A 53 -4.93 18.27 0.16
C LEU A 53 -4.52 19.29 -0.89
N ALA A 54 -3.38 19.07 -1.57
CA ALA A 54 -2.90 19.98 -2.62
C ALA A 54 -3.89 20.10 -3.80
N GLU A 55 -4.53 19.00 -4.20
CA GLU A 55 -5.57 19.00 -5.23
C GLU A 55 -6.83 19.79 -4.81
N ASN A 56 -7.28 19.60 -3.56
CA ASN A 56 -8.50 20.20 -3.05
C ASN A 56 -8.31 21.63 -2.49
N ARG A 57 -7.09 21.99 -2.15
CA ARG A 57 -6.69 23.24 -1.49
C ARG A 57 -5.48 23.84 -2.19
N PRO A 58 -5.57 24.22 -3.47
CA PRO A 58 -4.41 24.65 -4.26
C PRO A 58 -3.80 25.98 -3.80
N GLN A 59 -4.47 26.72 -2.92
CA GLN A 59 -3.98 27.98 -2.37
C GLN A 59 -3.35 27.82 -0.97
N ASP A 60 -3.56 26.64 -0.33
CA ASP A 60 -3.08 26.40 1.03
C ASP A 60 -1.61 25.92 0.98
N GLN A 61 -0.84 26.32 1.98
CA GLN A 61 0.52 25.83 2.17
C GLN A 61 0.49 24.48 2.89
N ILE A 62 0.98 23.44 2.23
CA ILE A 62 1.02 22.08 2.77
C ILE A 62 2.47 21.67 2.97
N ILE A 63 2.80 21.22 4.18
CA ILE A 63 4.13 20.67 4.50
C ILE A 63 3.99 19.20 4.83
N LEU A 64 4.77 18.36 4.14
CA LEU A 64 4.94 16.94 4.44
C LEU A 64 6.28 16.74 5.12
N LEU A 65 6.25 16.24 6.35
CA LEU A 65 7.43 15.95 7.16
C LEU A 65 7.72 14.45 7.17
N GLU A 66 8.98 14.09 6.98
CA GLU A 66 9.45 12.72 7.10
C GLU A 66 10.70 12.69 7.99
N ALA A 67 10.74 11.75 8.93
CA ALA A 67 11.84 11.64 9.89
C ALA A 67 13.11 11.02 9.28
N GLN A 68 12.93 10.25 8.20
CA GLN A 68 13.99 9.51 7.49
C GLN A 68 13.96 9.82 5.99
N ASN A 69 14.48 8.92 5.19
CA ASN A 69 14.33 8.96 3.73
C ASN A 69 12.93 8.50 3.31
N LEU A 70 12.44 9.02 2.20
CA LEU A 70 11.20 8.56 1.58
C LEU A 70 11.24 7.04 1.37
N ALA A 71 10.14 6.38 1.68
CA ALA A 71 10.01 4.93 1.60
C ALA A 71 11.01 4.14 2.49
N GLY A 72 11.65 4.76 3.46
CA GLY A 72 12.55 4.07 4.40
C GLY A 72 11.84 3.09 5.34
N ALA A 73 10.58 3.39 5.68
CA ALA A 73 9.75 2.58 6.59
C ALA A 73 8.87 1.55 5.84
N ALA A 74 7.82 1.05 6.48
CA ALA A 74 6.98 -0.06 6.02
C ALA A 74 6.44 0.09 4.60
N SER A 75 6.08 1.30 4.17
CA SER A 75 5.56 1.55 2.82
C SER A 75 6.55 1.22 1.71
N GLY A 76 7.84 1.36 1.95
CA GLY A 76 8.88 0.98 0.99
C GLY A 76 9.49 -0.41 1.24
N ARG A 77 8.97 -1.19 2.21
CA ARG A 77 9.49 -2.51 2.57
C ARG A 77 8.47 -3.64 2.35
N ASN A 78 7.35 -3.33 1.68
CA ASN A 78 6.34 -4.32 1.35
C ASN A 78 6.77 -5.19 0.15
N ALA A 79 6.02 -6.27 -0.10
CA ALA A 79 6.33 -7.20 -1.19
C ALA A 79 5.96 -6.68 -2.60
N GLY A 80 5.38 -5.48 -2.71
CA GLY A 80 5.01 -4.87 -3.99
C GLY A 80 3.72 -5.41 -4.62
N PHE A 81 2.93 -6.20 -3.89
CA PHE A 81 1.65 -6.70 -4.39
C PHE A 81 0.50 -5.78 -4.01
N ALA A 82 -0.26 -5.33 -5.02
CA ALA A 82 -1.53 -4.66 -4.82
C ALA A 82 -2.65 -5.71 -4.95
N ILE A 83 -3.33 -6.01 -3.83
CA ILE A 83 -4.25 -7.13 -3.72
C ILE A 83 -5.65 -6.61 -3.42
N ASP A 84 -6.64 -7.04 -4.20
CA ASP A 84 -8.03 -6.63 -4.07
C ASP A 84 -8.90 -7.61 -3.27
N LEU A 85 -8.49 -8.87 -3.22
CA LEU A 85 -9.19 -9.92 -2.49
C LEU A 85 -8.60 -10.12 -1.10
N PRO A 86 -9.42 -10.27 -0.06
CA PRO A 86 -8.93 -10.51 1.28
C PRO A 86 -8.22 -11.88 1.38
N HIS A 87 -7.25 -11.96 2.28
CA HIS A 87 -6.47 -13.17 2.53
C HIS A 87 -6.78 -13.78 3.89
N GLY A 88 -6.78 -15.10 3.97
CA GLY A 88 -6.75 -15.88 5.20
C GLY A 88 -8.07 -16.47 5.64
N GLN A 89 -8.05 -17.16 6.79
CA GLN A 89 -9.17 -17.96 7.33
C GLN A 89 -10.38 -17.16 7.82
N GLN A 90 -10.26 -15.85 7.98
CA GLN A 90 -11.34 -14.95 8.41
C GLN A 90 -12.44 -14.73 7.36
N LEU A 91 -12.28 -15.30 6.17
CA LEU A 91 -13.18 -15.12 5.04
C LEU A 91 -14.61 -15.58 5.28
N GLN A 92 -14.83 -16.58 6.14
CA GLN A 92 -16.16 -17.17 6.36
C GLN A 92 -17.04 -16.36 7.30
N ASP A 93 -16.45 -15.59 8.21
CA ASP A 93 -17.19 -14.86 9.25
C ASP A 93 -17.66 -13.47 8.78
N GLU A 94 -17.14 -12.96 7.67
CA GLU A 94 -17.35 -11.56 7.23
C GLU A 94 -17.90 -11.40 5.81
N LEU A 95 -18.60 -12.40 5.27
CA LEU A 95 -19.17 -12.33 3.90
C LEU A 95 -19.98 -11.05 3.62
N SER A 96 -20.63 -10.49 4.64
CA SER A 96 -21.44 -9.29 4.50
C SER A 96 -20.62 -8.01 4.25
N VAL A 97 -19.40 -7.94 4.76
CA VAL A 97 -18.52 -6.77 4.63
C VAL A 97 -17.52 -6.87 3.48
N MET A 98 -17.28 -8.08 2.99
CA MET A 98 -16.32 -8.36 1.91
C MET A 98 -16.59 -7.57 0.63
N PRO A 99 -17.81 -7.48 0.08
CA PRO A 99 -18.06 -6.70 -1.13
C PRO A 99 -17.63 -5.24 -1.00
N ARG A 100 -17.75 -4.67 0.21
CA ARG A 100 -17.27 -3.31 0.47
C ARG A 100 -15.75 -3.24 0.48
N HIS A 101 -15.07 -4.20 1.12
CA HIS A 101 -13.61 -4.25 1.15
C HIS A 101 -13.02 -4.42 -0.24
N ILE A 102 -13.57 -5.34 -1.04
CA ILE A 102 -13.14 -5.57 -2.43
C ILE A 102 -13.31 -4.29 -3.27
N ARG A 103 -14.45 -3.62 -3.17
CA ARG A 103 -14.66 -2.36 -3.90
C ARG A 103 -13.66 -1.28 -3.49
N LEU A 104 -13.39 -1.13 -2.18
CA LEU A 104 -12.42 -0.15 -1.69
C LEU A 104 -11.00 -0.48 -2.17
N ALA A 105 -10.60 -1.75 -2.09
CA ALA A 105 -9.29 -2.20 -2.57
C ALA A 105 -9.14 -1.96 -4.08
N ARG A 106 -10.15 -2.31 -4.89
CA ARG A 106 -10.13 -2.04 -6.34
C ARG A 106 -10.07 -0.56 -6.66
N SER A 107 -10.86 0.26 -5.96
CA SER A 107 -10.77 1.72 -6.14
C SER A 107 -9.38 2.27 -5.80
N ALA A 108 -8.70 1.70 -4.79
CA ALA A 108 -7.34 2.08 -4.45
C ALA A 108 -6.32 1.61 -5.52
N ILE A 109 -6.51 0.42 -6.07
CA ILE A 109 -5.67 -0.13 -7.16
C ILE A 109 -5.85 0.71 -8.44
N ASP A 110 -7.09 1.02 -8.81
CA ASP A 110 -7.41 1.86 -9.97
C ASP A 110 -6.79 3.26 -9.82
N TYR A 111 -6.88 3.83 -8.63
CA TYR A 111 -6.25 5.12 -8.33
C TYR A 111 -4.72 5.03 -8.44
N LEU A 112 -4.11 3.97 -7.94
CA LEU A 112 -2.67 3.76 -8.05
C LEU A 112 -2.24 3.60 -9.52
N GLN A 113 -2.97 2.81 -10.31
CA GLN A 113 -2.76 2.67 -11.74
C GLN A 113 -2.83 4.02 -12.45
N GLN A 114 -3.84 4.81 -12.15
CA GLN A 114 -3.97 6.16 -12.71
C GLN A 114 -2.76 7.04 -12.39
N GLN A 115 -2.18 6.93 -11.18
CA GLN A 115 -0.98 7.67 -10.82
C GLN A 115 0.23 7.21 -11.63
N ILE A 116 0.39 5.90 -11.78
CA ILE A 116 1.45 5.28 -12.57
C ILE A 116 1.40 5.80 -14.00
N ASP A 117 0.23 5.75 -14.62
CA ASP A 117 0.02 6.17 -16.01
C ASP A 117 0.21 7.69 -16.18
N THR A 118 -0.35 8.49 -15.27
CA THR A 118 -0.28 9.97 -15.33
C THR A 118 1.16 10.48 -15.21
N HIS A 119 1.96 9.82 -14.38
CA HIS A 119 3.32 10.26 -14.06
C HIS A 119 4.42 9.43 -14.76
N GLY A 120 4.04 8.45 -15.58
CA GLY A 120 4.99 7.59 -16.29
C GLY A 120 5.90 6.82 -15.33
N ILE A 121 5.36 6.28 -14.22
CA ILE A 121 6.15 5.62 -13.19
C ILE A 121 6.57 4.23 -13.67
N GLU A 122 7.86 4.02 -13.84
CA GLU A 122 8.44 2.72 -14.21
C GLU A 122 8.54 1.80 -12.99
N CYS A 123 7.45 1.10 -12.64
CA CYS A 123 7.37 0.24 -11.46
C CYS A 123 7.03 -1.23 -11.78
N GLN A 124 7.19 -1.65 -13.04
CA GLN A 124 6.86 -3.01 -13.49
C GLN A 124 5.42 -3.42 -13.16
N TRP A 125 4.47 -2.49 -13.29
CA TRP A 125 3.06 -2.76 -13.05
C TRP A 125 2.55 -3.91 -13.90
N SER A 126 1.92 -4.91 -13.28
CA SER A 126 1.51 -6.14 -13.97
C SER A 126 0.19 -6.68 -13.42
N PRO A 127 -0.96 -6.40 -14.06
CA PRO A 127 -2.28 -6.84 -13.61
C PRO A 127 -2.57 -8.29 -14.04
N ARG A 128 -1.80 -9.25 -13.53
CA ARG A 128 -1.91 -10.68 -13.91
C ARG A 128 -2.83 -11.51 -13.01
N GLY A 129 -3.44 -10.88 -12.00
CA GLY A 129 -4.16 -11.60 -10.96
C GLY A 129 -3.21 -12.27 -9.97
N GLN A 130 -3.73 -13.25 -9.23
CA GLN A 130 -2.96 -13.94 -8.19
C GLN A 130 -3.20 -15.44 -8.26
N TYR A 131 -2.22 -16.20 -7.78
CA TYR A 131 -2.30 -17.63 -7.64
C TYR A 131 -2.25 -18.02 -6.17
N HIS A 132 -3.12 -18.95 -5.78
CA HIS A 132 -3.08 -19.61 -4.48
C HIS A 132 -2.65 -21.06 -4.69
N GLY A 133 -1.51 -21.43 -4.13
CA GLY A 133 -0.97 -22.78 -4.27
C GLY A 133 -1.20 -23.61 -3.01
N ALA A 134 -1.45 -24.91 -3.20
CA ALA A 134 -1.48 -25.88 -2.13
C ALA A 134 -0.33 -26.87 -2.29
N VAL A 135 0.40 -27.11 -1.22
CA VAL A 135 1.53 -28.07 -1.22
C VAL A 135 1.10 -29.53 -1.03
N SER A 136 -0.18 -29.75 -0.74
CA SER A 136 -0.75 -31.09 -0.54
C SER A 136 -2.23 -31.12 -0.87
N ALA A 137 -2.76 -32.33 -1.15
CA ALA A 137 -4.18 -32.53 -1.32
C ALA A 137 -5.00 -32.20 -0.05
N HIS A 138 -4.39 -32.28 1.13
CA HIS A 138 -5.02 -31.85 2.38
C HIS A 138 -5.21 -30.33 2.39
N THR A 139 -4.15 -29.57 2.19
CA THR A 139 -4.18 -28.09 2.11
C THR A 139 -5.12 -27.60 1.02
N PHE A 140 -5.14 -28.27 -0.12
CA PHE A 140 -6.07 -27.94 -1.20
C PHE A 140 -7.53 -28.03 -0.73
N ARG A 141 -7.91 -29.14 -0.09
CA ARG A 141 -9.29 -29.35 0.42
C ARG A 141 -9.66 -28.46 1.57
N THR A 142 -8.70 -28.13 2.46
CA THR A 142 -8.99 -27.36 3.67
C THR A 142 -8.88 -25.85 3.51
N GLU A 143 -8.16 -25.38 2.48
CA GLU A 143 -7.91 -23.94 2.27
C GLU A 143 -8.38 -23.46 0.89
N ILE A 144 -7.94 -24.11 -0.20
CA ILE A 144 -8.20 -23.62 -1.55
C ILE A 144 -9.67 -23.81 -1.97
N GLU A 145 -10.23 -25.01 -1.78
CA GLU A 145 -11.64 -25.25 -2.13
C GLU A 145 -12.62 -24.41 -1.33
N PRO A 146 -12.46 -24.22 0.01
CA PRO A 146 -13.30 -23.30 0.76
C PRO A 146 -13.19 -21.86 0.27
N PHE A 147 -11.98 -21.39 -0.03
CA PHE A 147 -11.76 -20.06 -0.57
C PHE A 147 -12.44 -19.88 -1.94
N ALA A 148 -12.29 -20.84 -2.84
CA ALA A 148 -12.96 -20.83 -4.14
C ALA A 148 -14.50 -20.77 -4.01
N ARG A 149 -15.07 -21.50 -3.06
CA ARG A 149 -16.52 -21.43 -2.75
C ARG A 149 -16.95 -20.02 -2.30
N VAL A 150 -16.15 -19.39 -1.44
CA VAL A 150 -16.41 -18.00 -1.00
C VAL A 150 -16.35 -17.04 -2.18
N LEU A 151 -15.36 -17.15 -3.05
CA LEU A 151 -15.28 -16.34 -4.28
C LEU A 151 -16.53 -16.53 -5.16
N GLY A 152 -16.98 -17.76 -5.34
CA GLY A 152 -18.22 -18.05 -6.08
C GLY A 152 -19.47 -17.41 -5.45
N GLN A 153 -19.58 -17.39 -4.12
CA GLN A 153 -20.68 -16.71 -3.41
C GLN A 153 -20.64 -15.19 -3.58
N LEU A 154 -19.45 -14.63 -3.70
CA LEU A 154 -19.23 -13.20 -3.93
C LEU A 154 -19.38 -12.80 -5.41
N GLY A 155 -19.52 -13.77 -6.33
CA GLY A 155 -19.53 -13.53 -7.76
C GLY A 155 -18.16 -13.19 -8.34
N GLU A 156 -17.08 -13.51 -7.63
CA GLU A 156 -15.72 -13.25 -8.05
C GLU A 156 -15.20 -14.34 -8.98
N PRO A 157 -14.56 -14.00 -10.10
CA PRO A 157 -14.05 -14.99 -11.03
C PRO A 157 -12.84 -15.73 -10.45
N TYR A 158 -12.84 -17.04 -10.57
CA TYR A 158 -11.71 -17.88 -10.21
C TYR A 158 -11.61 -19.10 -11.14
N ARG A 159 -10.46 -19.75 -11.13
CA ARG A 159 -10.23 -21.01 -11.83
C ARG A 159 -9.41 -21.95 -10.95
N LEU A 160 -9.93 -23.15 -10.72
CA LEU A 160 -9.15 -24.23 -10.11
C LEU A 160 -8.25 -24.84 -11.18
N LEU A 161 -7.00 -25.05 -10.85
CA LEU A 161 -5.99 -25.67 -11.70
C LEU A 161 -5.59 -27.01 -11.05
N ASP A 162 -5.38 -28.03 -11.89
CA ASP A 162 -4.89 -29.36 -11.50
C ASP A 162 -3.36 -29.33 -11.27
#